data_1cfcbd52aec1d3845df25fe6061f30af
#
_entry.id   1cfcbd52aec1d3845df25fe6061f30af
#
_cell.length_a   1.000
_cell.length_b   1.000
_cell.length_c   1.000
_cell.angle_alpha   90.00
_cell.angle_beta   90.00
_cell.angle_gamma   90.00
#
_symmetry.space_group_name_H-M   'P 1'
#
loop_
_entity.id
_entity.type
_entity.pdbx_description
1 polymer ?
#
loop_
_entity_poly.entity_id
_entity_poly.type
_entity_poly.pdbx_seq_one_letter_code
_entity_poly.pdbx_strand_id
1 'polypeptide(L)'
;MPQLGETVTEGTVTNWYKKVGDAVRADEPLFEVETEKVTTEIPAQMDGILAEILVDPGIPVPVGTVLAVIEPAATGAAAAVAQPASTAGAAAPGPAPAAAPPAKPAGAADSERVPLTRIRRQTAEHMAHSIATSAHVLQAVEVDFHRVEQARTAAGGQWKAREGFSLTWLPFIARAVCEAIAEFPWVNASFEGDALNVHKRVHLGVAVDLDFKGLVVPVVRDAQRRDLPDLAREMNRLVLAARGGTLKPDDVSGATYTLSNSGSFGTFFTAPIISQPQVAILSSDGVRKKPVVVEGPQGDVIAIRPVGVLAQSFDHRAFDGAYSAAFLRKLRQTLESRDWIAELK
;
A
#
# COMPACT_ATOMS: atom_id res chain seq x y z
N MET A 1 1.02 -23.76 -12.15
CA MET A 1 1.42 -23.49 -13.54
C MET A 1 2.78 -22.82 -13.51
N PRO A 2 3.87 -23.47 -14.00
CA PRO A 2 5.19 -22.83 -14.03
C PRO A 2 5.25 -21.69 -15.05
N GLN A 3 6.24 -20.81 -14.91
CA GLN A 3 6.44 -19.66 -15.79
C GLN A 3 7.09 -20.14 -17.10
N LEU A 4 6.38 -20.09 -18.21
CA LEU A 4 6.80 -20.61 -19.53
C LEU A 4 7.39 -19.52 -20.47
N GLY A 5 7.91 -18.40 -19.90
CA GLY A 5 8.49 -17.26 -20.60
C GLY A 5 7.95 -15.92 -20.10
N GLU A 6 8.65 -14.81 -20.42
CA GLU A 6 8.35 -13.46 -19.89
C GLU A 6 7.02 -12.85 -20.38
N THR A 7 6.35 -13.47 -21.37
CA THR A 7 5.15 -12.91 -22.02
C THR A 7 3.91 -13.82 -21.94
N VAL A 8 3.99 -15.00 -21.32
CA VAL A 8 2.89 -15.94 -21.22
C VAL A 8 2.10 -15.67 -19.91
N THR A 9 0.84 -15.28 -20.02
CA THR A 9 0.00 -14.96 -18.87
C THR A 9 -0.95 -16.08 -18.47
N GLU A 10 -1.28 -16.99 -19.43
CA GLU A 10 -2.19 -18.14 -19.22
C GLU A 10 -1.78 -19.33 -20.10
N GLY A 11 -2.21 -20.54 -19.73
CA GLY A 11 -2.02 -21.75 -20.49
C GLY A 11 -3.08 -22.78 -20.19
N THR A 12 -3.32 -23.70 -21.10
CA THR A 12 -4.30 -24.76 -20.97
C THR A 12 -3.59 -26.11 -20.79
N VAL A 13 -3.90 -26.85 -19.74
CA VAL A 13 -3.42 -28.24 -19.59
C VAL A 13 -4.15 -29.11 -20.62
N THR A 14 -3.41 -29.69 -21.58
CA THR A 14 -3.96 -30.51 -22.64
C THR A 14 -4.04 -31.99 -22.24
N ASN A 15 -3.03 -32.46 -21.52
CA ASN A 15 -2.99 -33.87 -21.12
C ASN A 15 -2.23 -34.06 -19.80
N TRP A 16 -2.68 -35.01 -18.96
CA TRP A 16 -1.96 -35.53 -17.80
C TRP A 16 -1.35 -36.89 -18.12
N TYR A 17 -0.03 -37.04 -17.99
CA TYR A 17 0.68 -38.30 -18.19
C TYR A 17 0.62 -39.24 -16.98
N LYS A 18 0.27 -38.68 -15.81
CA LYS A 18 0.14 -39.41 -14.54
C LYS A 18 -1.25 -39.22 -13.93
N LYS A 19 -1.67 -40.19 -13.15
CA LYS A 19 -2.97 -40.19 -12.43
C LYS A 19 -2.74 -39.99 -10.94
N VAL A 20 -3.75 -39.54 -10.22
CA VAL A 20 -3.76 -39.48 -8.76
C VAL A 20 -3.41 -40.85 -8.19
N GLY A 21 -2.40 -40.93 -7.31
CA GLY A 21 -1.85 -42.12 -6.73
C GLY A 21 -0.59 -42.66 -7.45
N ASP A 22 -0.23 -42.17 -8.62
CA ASP A 22 0.99 -42.59 -9.32
C ASP A 22 2.25 -42.01 -8.69
N ALA A 23 3.32 -42.81 -8.67
CA ALA A 23 4.65 -42.35 -8.29
C ALA A 23 5.26 -41.53 -9.43
N VAL A 24 5.79 -40.35 -9.08
CA VAL A 24 6.47 -39.45 -10.00
C VAL A 24 7.91 -39.26 -9.56
N ARG A 25 8.83 -39.13 -10.52
CA ARG A 25 10.24 -38.81 -10.26
C ARG A 25 10.55 -37.40 -10.74
N ALA A 26 11.49 -36.78 -10.10
CA ALA A 26 12.03 -35.51 -10.59
C ALA A 26 12.44 -35.62 -12.06
N ASP A 27 12.15 -34.60 -12.86
CA ASP A 27 12.37 -34.50 -14.29
C ASP A 27 11.55 -35.48 -15.17
N GLU A 28 10.62 -36.26 -14.61
CA GLU A 28 9.69 -37.10 -15.38
C GLU A 28 8.51 -36.26 -15.91
N PRO A 29 8.11 -36.36 -17.22
CA PRO A 29 6.97 -35.63 -17.75
C PRO A 29 5.69 -35.90 -16.95
N LEU A 30 5.07 -34.82 -16.42
CA LEU A 30 3.89 -34.91 -15.57
C LEU A 30 2.61 -34.54 -16.33
N PHE A 31 2.64 -33.45 -17.07
CA PHE A 31 1.52 -32.97 -17.89
C PHE A 31 2.01 -32.11 -19.04
N GLU A 32 1.13 -31.89 -20.02
CA GLU A 32 1.37 -31.06 -21.20
C GLU A 32 0.53 -29.77 -21.11
N VAL A 33 1.15 -28.63 -21.44
CA VAL A 33 0.50 -27.32 -21.47
C VAL A 33 0.60 -26.71 -22.85
N GLU A 34 -0.51 -26.25 -23.37
CA GLU A 34 -0.63 -25.45 -24.57
C GLU A 34 -0.78 -23.97 -24.21
N THR A 35 0.03 -23.14 -24.84
CA THR A 35 -0.04 -21.68 -24.75
C THR A 35 -0.32 -21.12 -26.14
N GLU A 36 -0.65 -19.83 -26.27
CA GLU A 36 -0.89 -19.17 -27.57
C GLU A 36 0.25 -19.39 -28.60
N LYS A 37 1.45 -19.73 -28.16
CA LYS A 37 2.64 -19.81 -29.03
C LYS A 37 3.29 -21.19 -29.10
N VAL A 38 3.18 -22.03 -28.08
CA VAL A 38 3.92 -23.30 -27.98
C VAL A 38 3.19 -24.29 -27.07
N THR A 39 3.24 -25.58 -27.44
CA THR A 39 2.87 -26.70 -26.57
C THR A 39 4.15 -27.25 -25.92
N THR A 40 4.18 -27.39 -24.59
CA THR A 40 5.37 -27.80 -23.84
C THR A 40 5.01 -28.83 -22.78
N GLU A 41 5.83 -29.88 -22.66
CA GLU A 41 5.73 -30.85 -21.57
C GLU A 41 6.37 -30.30 -20.29
N ILE A 42 5.69 -30.43 -19.18
CA ILE A 42 6.14 -29.95 -17.88
C ILE A 42 6.55 -31.15 -17.02
N PRO A 43 7.82 -31.24 -16.62
CA PRO A 43 8.32 -32.31 -15.76
C PRO A 43 7.94 -32.07 -14.29
N ALA A 44 7.89 -33.14 -13.51
CA ALA A 44 7.76 -33.09 -12.07
C ALA A 44 9.02 -32.45 -11.43
N GLN A 45 8.84 -31.59 -10.44
CA GLN A 45 9.95 -30.88 -9.78
C GLN A 45 10.59 -31.67 -8.64
N MET A 46 9.99 -32.78 -8.22
CA MET A 46 10.46 -33.60 -7.10
C MET A 46 9.95 -35.03 -7.19
N ASP A 47 10.65 -35.94 -6.50
CA ASP A 47 10.17 -37.31 -6.31
C ASP A 47 9.00 -37.34 -5.33
N GLY A 48 7.95 -38.08 -5.64
CA GLY A 48 6.80 -38.18 -4.77
C GLY A 48 5.66 -39.02 -5.36
N ILE A 49 4.50 -38.92 -4.75
CA ILE A 49 3.24 -39.50 -5.23
C ILE A 49 2.32 -38.35 -5.60
N LEU A 50 1.70 -38.40 -6.77
CA LEU A 50 0.71 -37.41 -7.19
C LEU A 50 -0.55 -37.58 -6.33
N ALA A 51 -0.70 -36.69 -5.34
CA ALA A 51 -1.77 -36.78 -4.36
C ALA A 51 -3.12 -36.29 -4.92
N GLU A 52 -3.11 -35.19 -5.68
CA GLU A 52 -4.33 -34.57 -6.18
C GLU A 52 -4.07 -33.81 -7.49
N ILE A 53 -5.02 -33.85 -8.42
CA ILE A 53 -5.08 -33.03 -9.63
C ILE A 53 -6.22 -32.02 -9.41
N LEU A 54 -5.89 -30.72 -9.44
CA LEU A 54 -6.80 -29.62 -9.15
C LEU A 54 -7.39 -28.98 -10.40
N VAL A 55 -6.84 -29.28 -11.59
CA VAL A 55 -7.27 -28.70 -12.86
C VAL A 55 -7.43 -29.80 -13.88
N ASP A 56 -8.64 -29.93 -14.42
CA ASP A 56 -8.97 -30.87 -15.49
C ASP A 56 -8.38 -30.42 -16.84
N PRO A 57 -8.07 -31.38 -17.77
CA PRO A 57 -7.65 -31.05 -19.13
C PRO A 57 -8.66 -30.15 -19.86
N GLY A 58 -8.16 -29.19 -20.65
CA GLY A 58 -8.98 -28.28 -21.46
C GLY A 58 -9.39 -26.98 -20.76
N ILE A 59 -8.99 -26.73 -19.52
CA ILE A 59 -9.32 -25.50 -18.79
C ILE A 59 -8.12 -24.53 -18.85
N PRO A 60 -8.31 -23.29 -19.37
CA PRO A 60 -7.26 -22.27 -19.34
C PRO A 60 -7.06 -21.75 -17.91
N VAL A 61 -5.81 -21.67 -17.47
CA VAL A 61 -5.44 -21.21 -16.13
C VAL A 61 -4.29 -20.21 -16.17
N PRO A 62 -4.30 -19.16 -15.31
CA PRO A 62 -3.22 -18.21 -15.23
C PRO A 62 -1.92 -18.85 -14.73
N VAL A 63 -0.78 -18.31 -15.15
CA VAL A 63 0.55 -18.66 -14.60
C VAL A 63 0.56 -18.42 -13.09
N GLY A 64 1.13 -19.36 -12.32
CA GLY A 64 1.12 -19.36 -10.86
C GLY A 64 -0.02 -20.13 -10.20
N THR A 65 -1.04 -20.61 -10.97
CA THR A 65 -2.09 -21.46 -10.43
C THR A 65 -1.55 -22.82 -10.01
N VAL A 66 -1.96 -23.32 -8.85
CA VAL A 66 -1.63 -24.70 -8.41
C VAL A 66 -2.43 -25.70 -9.25
N LEU A 67 -1.75 -26.57 -9.97
CA LEU A 67 -2.36 -27.54 -10.87
C LEU A 67 -2.55 -28.91 -10.25
N ALA A 68 -1.60 -29.32 -9.41
CA ALA A 68 -1.62 -30.61 -8.72
C ALA A 68 -0.76 -30.54 -7.42
N VAL A 69 -0.95 -31.50 -6.56
CA VAL A 69 -0.20 -31.67 -5.31
C VAL A 69 0.60 -32.97 -5.38
N ILE A 70 1.91 -32.89 -5.14
CA ILE A 70 2.82 -34.04 -5.03
C ILE A 70 3.24 -34.15 -3.57
N GLU A 71 3.00 -35.29 -2.96
CA GLU A 71 3.51 -35.62 -1.62
C GLU A 71 4.90 -36.25 -1.74
N PRO A 72 5.92 -35.74 -1.01
CA PRO A 72 7.27 -36.32 -1.05
C PRO A 72 7.25 -37.77 -0.52
N ALA A 73 7.88 -38.67 -1.26
CA ALA A 73 8.07 -40.05 -0.82
C ALA A 73 8.94 -40.06 0.45
N ALA A 74 8.42 -40.58 1.56
CA ALA A 74 9.19 -40.76 2.78
C ALA A 74 10.38 -41.67 2.50
N THR A 75 11.60 -41.17 2.65
CA THR A 75 12.84 -41.92 2.52
C THR A 75 12.97 -42.97 3.63
N GLY A 76 12.83 -44.22 3.28
CA GLY A 76 13.05 -45.35 4.21
C GLY A 76 13.05 -46.73 3.52
N ALA A 77 14.26 -47.18 3.16
CA ALA A 77 14.74 -48.57 3.05
C ALA A 77 14.16 -49.58 2.01
N ALA A 78 15.06 -49.92 1.15
CA ALA A 78 15.32 -51.10 0.30
C ALA A 78 14.48 -52.39 0.43
N ALA A 79 14.09 -52.85 -0.78
CA ALA A 79 14.12 -54.22 -1.32
C ALA A 79 13.64 -55.42 -0.48
N ALA A 80 12.61 -56.11 -1.00
CA ALA A 80 12.75 -57.52 -1.39
C ALA A 80 11.46 -58.03 -2.05
N VAL A 81 11.70 -58.74 -3.15
CA VAL A 81 10.76 -59.51 -3.98
C VAL A 81 10.25 -60.71 -3.20
N ALA A 82 8.94 -60.97 -3.23
CA ALA A 82 8.35 -62.32 -3.40
C ALA A 82 6.80 -62.27 -3.37
N GLN A 83 6.19 -62.82 -4.38
CA GLN A 83 4.77 -63.26 -4.45
C GLN A 83 4.62 -64.68 -3.88
N PRO A 84 3.42 -65.27 -3.85
CA PRO A 84 2.13 -64.88 -3.29
C PRO A 84 1.61 -65.95 -2.31
N ALA A 85 0.64 -65.65 -1.45
CA ALA A 85 -0.35 -66.65 -1.09
C ALA A 85 -1.61 -66.00 -0.42
N SER A 86 -2.70 -66.40 -0.94
CA SER A 86 -4.11 -66.33 -0.60
C SER A 86 -4.47 -66.51 0.88
N THR A 87 -5.48 -65.83 1.35
CA THR A 87 -6.81 -66.20 1.89
C THR A 87 -7.25 -65.40 3.11
N ALA A 88 -8.42 -64.83 2.93
CA ALA A 88 -9.58 -64.80 3.88
C ALA A 88 -9.57 -63.94 5.12
N GLY A 89 -10.58 -63.12 5.20
CA GLY A 89 -11.14 -62.64 6.47
C GLY A 89 -11.54 -61.19 6.51
N ALA A 90 -12.77 -60.89 6.08
CA ALA A 90 -13.38 -59.58 6.16
C ALA A 90 -13.57 -59.12 7.62
N ALA A 91 -13.13 -57.90 7.90
CA ALA A 91 -13.79 -57.09 8.93
C ALA A 91 -13.81 -55.65 8.38
N ALA A 92 -15.02 -55.10 8.27
CA ALA A 92 -15.24 -53.73 7.82
C ALA A 92 -14.55 -52.76 8.77
N PRO A 93 -13.86 -51.69 8.28
CA PRO A 93 -13.37 -50.60 9.12
C PRO A 93 -14.56 -49.80 9.62
N GLY A 94 -14.65 -49.62 10.90
CA GLY A 94 -15.55 -48.66 11.53
C GLY A 94 -15.22 -47.23 11.12
N PRO A 95 -16.17 -46.29 11.27
CA PRO A 95 -15.99 -44.93 10.81
C PRO A 95 -14.75 -44.30 11.44
N ALA A 96 -13.89 -43.71 10.61
CA ALA A 96 -12.72 -42.95 11.03
C ALA A 96 -13.14 -41.90 12.06
N PRO A 97 -12.36 -41.67 13.11
CA PRO A 97 -12.63 -40.60 14.08
C PRO A 97 -12.64 -39.27 13.32
N ALA A 98 -13.73 -38.50 13.46
CA ALA A 98 -13.82 -37.14 12.94
C ALA A 98 -12.56 -36.37 13.38
N ALA A 99 -11.91 -35.75 12.41
CA ALA A 99 -10.73 -34.91 12.66
C ALA A 99 -11.04 -33.93 13.80
N ALA A 100 -10.29 -33.98 14.88
CA ALA A 100 -10.41 -33.06 15.97
C ALA A 100 -10.20 -31.64 15.45
N PRO A 101 -10.99 -30.63 15.91
CA PRO A 101 -10.77 -29.25 15.51
C PRO A 101 -9.32 -28.86 15.83
N PRO A 102 -8.69 -28.00 14.99
CA PRO A 102 -7.28 -27.64 15.18
C PRO A 102 -7.06 -27.17 16.62
N ALA A 103 -6.11 -27.83 17.30
CA ALA A 103 -5.75 -27.51 18.67
C ALA A 103 -5.40 -26.01 18.76
N LYS A 104 -6.01 -25.30 19.71
CA LYS A 104 -5.61 -23.92 20.05
C LYS A 104 -4.11 -23.94 20.35
N PRO A 105 -3.33 -22.99 19.79
CA PRO A 105 -1.90 -22.91 20.07
C PRO A 105 -1.68 -22.86 21.59
N ALA A 106 -0.86 -23.78 22.09
CA ALA A 106 -0.42 -23.78 23.48
C ALA A 106 0.41 -22.50 23.70
N GLY A 107 -0.13 -21.55 24.45
CA GLY A 107 0.46 -20.22 24.70
C GLY A 107 -0.60 -19.14 24.99
N ALA A 108 -1.87 -19.50 25.02
CA ALA A 108 -2.98 -18.55 25.19
C ALA A 108 -3.16 -18.00 26.61
N ALA A 109 -2.32 -18.39 27.57
CA ALA A 109 -2.44 -17.96 28.99
C ALA A 109 -1.99 -16.48 29.17
N ASP A 110 -1.10 -15.97 28.32
CA ASP A 110 -0.52 -14.62 28.43
C ASP A 110 -0.98 -13.67 27.30
N SER A 111 -2.06 -13.98 26.58
CA SER A 111 -2.59 -13.14 25.51
C SER A 111 -4.05 -12.79 25.73
N GLU A 112 -4.39 -11.52 25.57
CA GLU A 112 -5.76 -11.02 25.61
C GLU A 112 -6.30 -10.88 24.17
N ARG A 113 -7.48 -11.44 23.90
CA ARG A 113 -8.19 -11.26 22.64
C ARG A 113 -9.02 -9.98 22.68
N VAL A 114 -8.56 -8.92 22.00
CA VAL A 114 -9.28 -7.65 21.87
C VAL A 114 -10.09 -7.65 20.56
N PRO A 115 -11.43 -7.58 20.62
CA PRO A 115 -12.25 -7.49 19.42
C PRO A 115 -12.05 -6.15 18.71
N LEU A 116 -11.91 -6.19 17.38
CA LEU A 116 -11.78 -4.97 16.57
C LEU A 116 -13.09 -4.18 16.52
N THR A 117 -13.01 -2.87 16.65
CA THR A 117 -14.13 -1.96 16.38
C THR A 117 -14.53 -2.01 14.90
N ARG A 118 -15.73 -1.54 14.55
CA ARG A 118 -16.20 -1.46 13.16
C ARG A 118 -15.24 -0.63 12.30
N ILE A 119 -14.82 0.55 12.77
CA ILE A 119 -13.87 1.42 12.07
C ILE A 119 -12.55 0.68 11.82
N ARG A 120 -12.00 -0.02 12.83
CA ARG A 120 -10.74 -0.75 12.70
C ARG A 120 -10.83 -1.89 11.68
N ARG A 121 -11.96 -2.61 11.62
CA ARG A 121 -12.19 -3.66 10.61
C ARG A 121 -12.23 -3.08 9.20
N GLN A 122 -13.00 -2.02 8.97
CA GLN A 122 -13.07 -1.35 7.68
C GLN A 122 -11.69 -0.81 7.25
N THR A 123 -10.92 -0.24 8.18
CA THR A 123 -9.54 0.21 7.89
C THR A 123 -8.67 -0.98 7.49
N ALA A 124 -8.74 -2.12 8.20
CA ALA A 124 -7.93 -3.30 7.89
C ALA A 124 -8.25 -3.85 6.49
N GLU A 125 -9.52 -3.97 6.15
CA GLU A 125 -9.99 -4.42 4.83
C GLU A 125 -9.52 -3.46 3.72
N HIS A 126 -9.68 -2.15 3.92
CA HIS A 126 -9.30 -1.13 2.95
C HIS A 126 -7.78 -1.07 2.73
N MET A 127 -6.98 -1.19 3.80
CA MET A 127 -5.52 -1.20 3.69
C MET A 127 -5.00 -2.48 3.04
N ALA A 128 -5.55 -3.65 3.40
CA ALA A 128 -5.20 -4.91 2.76
C ALA A 128 -5.55 -4.89 1.26
N HIS A 129 -6.73 -4.39 0.91
CA HIS A 129 -7.14 -4.20 -0.49
C HIS A 129 -6.19 -3.26 -1.24
N SER A 130 -5.79 -2.14 -0.64
CA SER A 130 -4.87 -1.20 -1.28
C SER A 130 -3.50 -1.83 -1.59
N ILE A 131 -2.93 -2.58 -0.63
CA ILE A 131 -1.65 -3.27 -0.84
C ILE A 131 -1.75 -4.33 -1.94
N ALA A 132 -2.87 -5.05 -2.01
CA ALA A 132 -3.09 -6.06 -3.05
C ALA A 132 -3.37 -5.45 -4.45
N THR A 133 -3.85 -4.20 -4.50
CA THR A 133 -4.26 -3.54 -5.75
C THR A 133 -3.16 -2.70 -6.38
N SER A 134 -2.43 -1.90 -5.58
CA SER A 134 -1.47 -0.92 -6.08
C SER A 134 -0.03 -1.40 -5.99
N ALA A 135 0.77 -1.13 -7.01
CA ALA A 135 2.22 -1.35 -7.02
C ALA A 135 2.93 -0.20 -6.26
N HIS A 136 2.92 -0.27 -4.92
CA HIS A 136 3.44 0.80 -4.07
C HIS A 136 4.95 1.01 -4.22
N VAL A 137 5.35 2.24 -4.51
CA VAL A 137 6.73 2.72 -4.42
C VAL A 137 6.78 3.94 -3.53
N LEU A 138 7.84 4.08 -2.74
CA LEU A 138 8.09 5.20 -1.85
C LEU A 138 9.23 6.05 -2.37
N GLN A 139 9.02 7.37 -2.41
CA GLN A 139 10.07 8.36 -2.55
C GLN A 139 9.92 9.44 -1.49
N ALA A 140 11.04 9.99 -1.03
CA ALA A 140 11.06 11.02 0.00
C ALA A 140 12.06 12.13 -0.35
N VAL A 141 11.77 13.32 0.13
CA VAL A 141 12.63 14.50 -0.01
C VAL A 141 12.72 15.23 1.33
N GLU A 142 13.92 15.65 1.67
CA GLU A 142 14.14 16.56 2.80
C GLU A 142 13.87 17.99 2.35
N VAL A 143 13.16 18.76 3.20
CA VAL A 143 12.71 20.13 2.92
C VAL A 143 13.16 21.06 4.02
N ASP A 144 13.76 22.21 3.67
CA ASP A 144 14.03 23.33 4.59
C ASP A 144 12.77 24.20 4.73
N PHE A 145 12.14 24.13 5.86
CA PHE A 145 10.92 24.90 6.17
C PHE A 145 11.21 26.33 6.70
N HIS A 146 12.39 26.85 6.51
CA HIS A 146 12.77 28.16 7.06
C HIS A 146 11.84 29.29 6.61
N ARG A 147 11.49 29.35 5.34
CA ARG A 147 10.56 30.35 4.80
C ARG A 147 9.16 30.22 5.42
N VAL A 148 8.70 29.01 5.61
CA VAL A 148 7.42 28.72 6.27
C VAL A 148 7.49 29.14 7.75
N GLU A 149 8.60 28.84 8.46
CA GLU A 149 8.75 29.24 9.85
C GLU A 149 8.81 30.75 10.02
N GLN A 150 9.48 31.47 9.12
CA GLN A 150 9.48 32.94 9.13
C GLN A 150 8.04 33.49 9.04
N ALA A 151 7.22 32.97 8.12
CA ALA A 151 5.83 33.38 7.97
C ALA A 151 4.98 33.04 9.22
N ARG A 152 5.13 31.82 9.76
CA ARG A 152 4.46 31.40 10.99
C ARG A 152 4.84 32.24 12.20
N THR A 153 6.11 32.60 12.33
CA THR A 153 6.60 33.45 13.43
C THR A 153 6.08 34.87 13.27
N ALA A 154 6.14 35.44 12.07
CA ALA A 154 5.71 36.81 11.80
C ALA A 154 4.19 37.00 11.98
N ALA A 155 3.38 36.07 11.49
CA ALA A 155 1.91 36.20 11.48
C ALA A 155 1.23 35.47 12.65
N GLY A 156 1.90 34.54 13.32
CA GLY A 156 1.28 33.58 14.25
C GLY A 156 0.55 34.20 15.44
N GLY A 157 1.06 35.28 16.01
CA GLY A 157 0.39 35.97 17.11
C GLY A 157 -0.92 36.61 16.69
N GLN A 158 -0.92 37.38 15.60
CA GLN A 158 -2.11 38.01 15.03
C GLN A 158 -3.10 36.97 14.50
N TRP A 159 -2.59 35.91 13.84
CA TRP A 159 -3.39 34.79 13.37
C TRP A 159 -4.18 34.15 14.52
N LYS A 160 -3.47 33.75 15.59
CA LYS A 160 -4.10 33.11 16.75
C LYS A 160 -5.13 34.00 17.44
N ALA A 161 -4.86 35.31 17.52
CA ALA A 161 -5.80 36.28 18.09
C ALA A 161 -7.08 36.42 17.23
N ARG A 162 -6.95 36.39 15.90
CA ARG A 162 -8.05 36.54 14.95
C ARG A 162 -8.84 35.26 14.76
N GLU A 163 -8.15 34.12 14.57
CA GLU A 163 -8.76 32.86 14.15
C GLU A 163 -9.01 31.86 15.31
N GLY A 164 -8.41 32.11 16.49
CA GLY A 164 -8.57 31.25 17.67
C GLY A 164 -7.73 29.99 17.70
N PHE A 165 -6.96 29.70 16.66
CA PHE A 165 -6.06 28.54 16.57
C PHE A 165 -4.67 28.90 16.01
N SER A 166 -3.70 28.00 16.24
CA SER A 166 -2.31 28.24 15.79
C SER A 166 -2.13 27.80 14.34
N LEU A 167 -1.37 28.59 13.57
CA LEU A 167 -0.99 28.25 12.19
C LEU A 167 0.06 27.13 12.20
N THR A 168 -0.29 25.96 11.69
CA THR A 168 0.59 24.77 11.62
C THR A 168 1.35 24.70 10.28
N TRP A 169 2.20 23.68 10.09
CA TRP A 169 2.93 23.45 8.85
C TRP A 169 2.03 22.98 7.71
N LEU A 170 1.00 22.19 8.03
CA LEU A 170 0.21 21.44 7.06
C LEU A 170 -0.54 22.30 6.02
N PRO A 171 -1.12 23.48 6.33
CA PRO A 171 -1.72 24.35 5.31
C PRO A 171 -0.73 24.82 4.24
N PHE A 172 0.53 25.09 4.62
CA PHE A 172 1.58 25.47 3.65
C PHE A 172 1.94 24.31 2.74
N ILE A 173 2.04 23.09 3.28
CA ILE A 173 2.26 21.87 2.52
C ILE A 173 1.09 21.65 1.56
N ALA A 174 -0.15 21.76 2.04
CA ALA A 174 -1.37 21.61 1.24
C ALA A 174 -1.40 22.61 0.06
N ARG A 175 -1.04 23.87 0.31
CA ARG A 175 -0.96 24.90 -0.73
C ARG A 175 0.09 24.56 -1.79
N ALA A 176 1.29 24.17 -1.34
CA ALA A 176 2.36 23.75 -2.23
C ALA A 176 2.03 22.48 -3.03
N VAL A 177 1.32 21.51 -2.43
CA VAL A 177 0.81 20.30 -3.12
C VAL A 177 -0.16 20.68 -4.23
N CYS A 178 -1.13 21.56 -3.96
CA CYS A 178 -2.08 22.00 -5.00
C CYS A 178 -1.39 22.65 -6.21
N GLU A 179 -0.31 23.41 -5.95
CA GLU A 179 0.48 24.01 -7.01
C GLU A 179 1.31 22.97 -7.79
N ALA A 180 1.94 22.04 -7.08
CA ALA A 180 2.70 20.97 -7.71
C ALA A 180 1.80 20.05 -8.55
N ILE A 181 0.56 19.76 -8.11
CA ILE A 181 -0.42 19.00 -8.89
C ILE A 181 -0.78 19.69 -10.20
N ALA A 182 -0.83 21.02 -10.25
CA ALA A 182 -1.12 21.75 -11.49
C ALA A 182 -0.05 21.51 -12.58
N GLU A 183 1.21 21.28 -12.17
CA GLU A 183 2.33 20.96 -13.06
C GLU A 183 2.47 19.44 -13.30
N PHE A 184 2.11 18.64 -12.30
CA PHE A 184 2.20 17.18 -12.33
C PHE A 184 0.84 16.52 -12.06
N PRO A 185 -0.12 16.62 -12.98
CA PRO A 185 -1.52 16.25 -12.74
C PRO A 185 -1.75 14.74 -12.51
N TRP A 186 -0.86 13.85 -12.96
CA TRP A 186 -1.05 12.40 -12.82
C TRP A 186 -1.01 11.93 -11.37
N VAL A 187 -0.39 12.69 -10.45
CA VAL A 187 -0.43 12.33 -9.03
C VAL A 187 -1.84 12.49 -8.43
N ASN A 188 -2.71 13.27 -9.08
CA ASN A 188 -4.10 13.52 -8.68
C ASN A 188 -5.07 12.73 -9.58
N ALA A 189 -4.93 11.42 -9.57
CA ALA A 189 -5.67 10.52 -10.46
C ALA A 189 -6.18 9.28 -9.73
N SER A 190 -7.04 8.52 -10.40
CA SER A 190 -7.39 7.14 -10.06
C SER A 190 -7.03 6.21 -11.22
N PHE A 191 -6.67 4.97 -10.89
CA PHE A 191 -6.34 3.95 -11.87
C PHE A 191 -7.60 3.14 -12.20
N GLU A 192 -8.00 3.13 -13.48
CA GLU A 192 -9.22 2.49 -13.95
C GLU A 192 -8.89 1.53 -15.11
N GLY A 193 -8.63 0.27 -14.76
CA GLY A 193 -8.34 -0.76 -15.75
C GLY A 193 -7.07 -0.49 -16.57
N ASP A 194 -7.24 0.00 -17.78
CA ASP A 194 -6.18 0.34 -18.74
C ASP A 194 -5.92 1.85 -18.87
N ALA A 195 -6.59 2.68 -18.06
CA ALA A 195 -6.53 4.14 -18.15
C ALA A 195 -6.30 4.80 -16.79
N LEU A 196 -5.77 6.02 -16.86
CA LEU A 196 -5.69 6.95 -15.73
C LEU A 196 -6.81 7.99 -15.86
N ASN A 197 -7.69 8.01 -14.85
CA ASN A 197 -8.67 9.08 -14.71
C ASN A 197 -8.04 10.25 -13.95
N VAL A 198 -7.53 11.25 -14.66
CA VAL A 198 -6.87 12.42 -14.07
C VAL A 198 -7.90 13.46 -13.65
N HIS A 199 -7.97 13.74 -12.35
CA HIS A 199 -8.93 14.66 -11.79
C HIS A 199 -8.53 16.12 -12.02
N LYS A 200 -9.45 16.92 -12.59
CA LYS A 200 -9.24 18.37 -12.84
C LYS A 200 -9.33 19.23 -11.58
N ARG A 201 -9.96 18.70 -10.53
CA ARG A 201 -10.09 19.35 -9.23
C ARG A 201 -9.26 18.60 -8.21
N VAL A 202 -8.72 19.32 -7.24
CA VAL A 202 -8.00 18.73 -6.12
C VAL A 202 -8.94 18.72 -4.91
N HIS A 203 -9.40 17.52 -4.55
CA HIS A 203 -10.13 17.28 -3.32
C HIS A 203 -9.16 16.62 -2.34
N LEU A 204 -8.62 17.43 -1.42
CA LEU A 204 -7.50 17.04 -0.59
C LEU A 204 -7.96 16.33 0.66
N GLY A 205 -7.75 15.02 0.74
CA GLY A 205 -7.94 14.24 1.96
C GLY A 205 -6.89 14.61 3.00
N VAL A 206 -7.29 14.78 4.24
CA VAL A 206 -6.39 15.07 5.36
C VAL A 206 -6.60 14.03 6.44
N ALA A 207 -5.59 13.20 6.69
CA ALA A 207 -5.68 12.15 7.71
C ALA A 207 -5.71 12.76 9.12
N VAL A 208 -6.73 12.40 9.90
CA VAL A 208 -6.94 12.87 11.27
C VAL A 208 -7.06 11.67 12.21
N ASP A 209 -6.16 11.60 13.19
CA ASP A 209 -6.25 10.64 14.28
C ASP A 209 -7.37 11.03 15.26
N LEU A 210 -8.12 10.02 15.70
CA LEU A 210 -9.22 10.12 16.66
C LEU A 210 -8.77 9.66 18.06
N ASP A 211 -7.68 10.17 18.55
CA ASP A 211 -7.11 9.83 19.88
C ASP A 211 -6.91 8.31 20.04
N PHE A 212 -6.22 7.70 19.07
CA PHE A 212 -5.93 6.25 18.96
C PHE A 212 -7.16 5.34 18.79
N LYS A 213 -8.38 5.89 18.74
CA LYS A 213 -9.61 5.12 18.51
C LYS A 213 -9.83 4.76 17.05
N GLY A 214 -9.14 5.42 16.14
CA GLY A 214 -9.21 5.22 14.70
C GLY A 214 -8.66 6.41 13.93
N LEU A 215 -8.75 6.33 12.61
CA LEU A 215 -8.33 7.38 11.70
C LEU A 215 -9.48 7.66 10.72
N VAL A 216 -9.70 8.94 10.44
CA VAL A 216 -10.63 9.40 9.40
C VAL A 216 -9.90 10.34 8.46
N VAL A 217 -10.39 10.44 7.22
CA VAL A 217 -9.78 11.30 6.19
C VAL A 217 -10.83 12.28 5.68
N PRO A 218 -11.10 13.38 6.40
CA PRO A 218 -11.94 14.44 5.88
C PRO A 218 -11.31 15.14 4.68
N VAL A 219 -12.14 15.77 3.84
CA VAL A 219 -11.80 16.23 2.51
C VAL A 219 -11.98 17.74 2.37
N VAL A 220 -10.89 18.45 2.09
CA VAL A 220 -10.94 19.86 1.68
C VAL A 220 -11.30 19.91 0.20
N ARG A 221 -12.52 20.34 -0.10
CA ARG A 221 -13.03 20.45 -1.46
C ARG A 221 -12.41 21.59 -2.22
N ASP A 222 -12.10 21.36 -3.52
CA ASP A 222 -11.55 22.38 -4.43
C ASP A 222 -10.34 23.12 -3.84
N ALA A 223 -9.43 22.37 -3.19
CA ALA A 223 -8.29 22.90 -2.45
C ALA A 223 -7.39 23.81 -3.31
N GLN A 224 -7.27 23.55 -4.61
CA GLN A 224 -6.51 24.36 -5.57
C GLN A 224 -7.04 25.79 -5.75
N ARG A 225 -8.33 26.06 -5.40
CA ARG A 225 -8.96 27.36 -5.51
C ARG A 225 -8.89 28.18 -4.22
N ARG A 226 -8.44 27.56 -3.14
CA ARG A 226 -8.37 28.20 -1.83
C ARG A 226 -7.01 28.87 -1.64
N ASP A 227 -7.01 30.05 -1.06
CA ASP A 227 -5.79 30.68 -0.56
C ASP A 227 -5.27 29.98 0.72
N LEU A 228 -4.09 30.36 1.18
CA LEU A 228 -3.46 29.76 2.36
C LEU A 228 -4.30 29.98 3.64
N PRO A 229 -4.83 31.18 3.95
CA PRO A 229 -5.73 31.39 5.06
C PRO A 229 -6.98 30.50 5.02
N ASP A 230 -7.60 30.37 3.87
CA ASP A 230 -8.84 29.60 3.69
C ASP A 230 -8.58 28.09 3.85
N LEU A 231 -7.45 27.59 3.32
CA LEU A 231 -7.00 26.22 3.56
C LEU A 231 -6.80 25.95 5.06
N ALA A 232 -6.14 26.88 5.77
CA ALA A 232 -5.90 26.73 7.21
C ALA A 232 -7.18 26.67 8.02
N ARG A 233 -8.16 27.54 7.72
CA ARG A 233 -9.48 27.56 8.38
C ARG A 233 -10.25 26.28 8.11
N GLU A 234 -10.33 25.87 6.84
CA GLU A 234 -11.10 24.68 6.46
C GLU A 234 -10.49 23.39 7.02
N MET A 235 -9.17 23.25 6.99
CA MET A 235 -8.48 22.13 7.62
C MET A 235 -8.73 22.08 9.12
N ASN A 236 -8.67 23.24 9.82
CA ASN A 236 -8.97 23.31 11.25
C ASN A 236 -10.45 22.93 11.54
N ARG A 237 -11.40 23.44 10.76
CA ARG A 237 -12.82 23.08 10.86
C ARG A 237 -13.02 21.57 10.77
N LEU A 238 -12.41 20.94 9.76
CA LEU A 238 -12.51 19.50 9.51
C LEU A 238 -11.89 18.68 10.64
N VAL A 239 -10.72 19.08 11.16
CA VAL A 239 -10.06 18.43 12.30
C VAL A 239 -10.95 18.50 13.56
N LEU A 240 -11.53 19.66 13.86
CA LEU A 240 -12.44 19.81 14.99
C LEU A 240 -13.71 18.97 14.83
N ALA A 241 -14.31 18.97 13.62
CA ALA A 241 -15.47 18.15 13.31
C ALA A 241 -15.18 16.66 13.41
N ALA A 242 -13.99 16.22 12.97
CA ALA A 242 -13.54 14.84 13.08
C ALA A 242 -13.45 14.37 14.54
N ARG A 243 -12.76 15.15 15.37
CA ARG A 243 -12.60 14.85 16.81
C ARG A 243 -13.89 14.98 17.59
N GLY A 244 -14.76 15.91 17.20
CA GLY A 244 -16.09 16.09 17.78
C GLY A 244 -17.15 15.10 17.29
N GLY A 245 -16.84 14.23 16.32
CA GLY A 245 -17.79 13.26 15.76
C GLY A 245 -18.92 13.90 14.95
N THR A 246 -18.72 15.11 14.41
CA THR A 246 -19.75 15.91 13.70
C THR A 246 -19.49 16.01 12.20
N LEU A 247 -18.57 15.20 11.64
CA LEU A 247 -18.35 15.12 10.20
C LEU A 247 -19.61 14.65 9.47
N LYS A 248 -19.90 15.30 8.35
CA LYS A 248 -20.97 14.90 7.44
C LYS A 248 -20.48 13.85 6.46
N PRO A 249 -21.33 13.02 5.85
CA PRO A 249 -20.92 12.07 4.82
C PRO A 249 -20.13 12.71 3.68
N ASP A 250 -20.51 13.92 3.27
CA ASP A 250 -19.80 14.68 2.23
C ASP A 250 -18.38 15.13 2.66
N ASP A 251 -18.14 15.30 3.97
CA ASP A 251 -16.81 15.68 4.46
C ASP A 251 -15.80 14.54 4.37
N VAL A 252 -16.21 13.29 4.17
CA VAL A 252 -15.31 12.11 4.20
C VAL A 252 -15.27 11.32 2.89
N SER A 253 -15.82 11.86 1.81
CA SER A 253 -15.91 11.18 0.51
C SER A 253 -15.27 11.97 -0.62
N GLY A 254 -14.81 11.26 -1.68
CA GLY A 254 -14.36 11.87 -2.93
C GLY A 254 -13.02 12.60 -2.85
N ALA A 255 -12.12 12.23 -1.95
CA ALA A 255 -10.74 12.69 -1.98
C ALA A 255 -10.03 12.20 -3.24
N THR A 256 -9.23 13.07 -3.86
CA THR A 256 -8.46 12.75 -5.07
C THR A 256 -6.96 12.63 -4.82
N TYR A 257 -6.48 13.21 -3.74
CA TYR A 257 -5.13 13.10 -3.21
C TYR A 257 -5.17 13.21 -1.68
N THR A 258 -4.32 12.49 -0.96
CA THR A 258 -4.36 12.46 0.51
C THR A 258 -3.06 12.97 1.13
N LEU A 259 -3.19 13.77 2.20
CA LEU A 259 -2.11 14.15 3.10
C LEU A 259 -2.23 13.38 4.42
N SER A 260 -1.19 12.67 4.79
CA SER A 260 -0.99 12.08 6.11
C SER A 260 -0.04 12.94 6.92
N ASN A 261 -0.34 13.18 8.20
CA ASN A 261 0.49 13.99 9.07
C ASN A 261 0.82 13.24 10.35
N SER A 262 2.04 12.72 10.42
CA SER A 262 2.60 12.06 11.61
C SER A 262 3.56 12.97 12.39
N GLY A 263 3.72 14.22 11.96
CA GLY A 263 4.70 15.17 12.51
C GLY A 263 4.54 15.48 13.98
N SER A 264 3.30 15.45 14.49
CA SER A 264 3.00 15.66 15.93
C SER A 264 3.61 14.58 16.83
N PHE A 265 3.84 13.38 16.30
CA PHE A 265 4.47 12.25 17.01
C PHE A 265 6.00 12.25 16.85
N GLY A 266 6.55 13.19 16.08
CA GLY A 266 7.99 13.33 15.89
C GLY A 266 8.61 12.21 15.04
N THR A 267 7.87 11.59 14.16
CA THR A 267 8.37 10.60 13.21
C THR A 267 9.42 11.19 12.28
N PHE A 268 10.36 10.38 11.80
CA PHE A 268 11.38 10.83 10.86
C PHE A 268 10.86 10.85 9.43
N PHE A 269 10.29 9.73 8.97
CA PHE A 269 9.45 9.65 7.78
C PHE A 269 8.51 8.44 7.89
N THR A 270 7.41 8.50 7.18
CA THR A 270 6.40 7.44 7.12
C THR A 270 6.15 7.05 5.68
N ALA A 271 6.08 5.74 5.40
CA ALA A 271 5.62 5.19 4.14
C ALA A 271 4.11 4.94 4.22
N PRO A 272 3.24 5.88 3.79
CA PRO A 272 1.81 5.70 3.91
C PRO A 272 1.28 4.71 2.87
N ILE A 273 0.23 3.96 3.22
CA ILE A 273 -0.50 3.14 2.26
C ILE A 273 -1.46 4.04 1.48
N ILE A 274 -1.53 3.85 0.16
CA ILE A 274 -2.39 4.63 -0.73
C ILE A 274 -3.85 4.43 -0.35
N SER A 275 -4.62 5.51 -0.30
CA SER A 275 -6.08 5.45 -0.08
C SER A 275 -6.79 5.25 -1.42
N GLN A 276 -7.24 4.01 -1.68
CA GLN A 276 -7.96 3.70 -2.92
C GLN A 276 -9.21 4.59 -3.11
N PRO A 277 -9.55 4.98 -4.36
CA PRO A 277 -8.94 4.63 -5.64
C PRO A 277 -7.81 5.58 -6.08
N GLN A 278 -7.26 6.41 -5.19
CA GLN A 278 -6.17 7.35 -5.49
C GLN A 278 -4.90 6.60 -5.90
N VAL A 279 -4.03 7.25 -6.66
CA VAL A 279 -2.74 6.70 -7.09
C VAL A 279 -1.55 7.17 -6.25
N ALA A 280 -1.75 8.14 -5.36
CA ALA A 280 -0.68 8.64 -4.51
C ALA A 280 -1.19 9.23 -3.19
N ILE A 281 -0.30 9.26 -2.20
CA ILE A 281 -0.49 9.84 -0.87
C ILE A 281 0.82 10.42 -0.39
N LEU A 282 0.79 11.60 0.23
CA LEU A 282 1.95 12.28 0.81
C LEU A 282 1.92 12.20 2.34
N SER A 283 3.00 11.76 2.96
CA SER A 283 3.24 11.92 4.39
C SER A 283 4.05 13.17 4.66
N SER A 284 3.65 13.89 5.70
CA SER A 284 4.42 14.97 6.32
C SER A 284 4.78 14.55 7.74
N ASP A 285 6.07 14.52 8.01
CA ASP A 285 6.62 14.06 9.27
C ASP A 285 7.17 15.20 10.14
N GLY A 286 7.89 14.87 11.20
CA GLY A 286 8.32 15.85 12.20
C GLY A 286 9.31 16.87 11.63
N VAL A 287 8.97 18.16 11.72
CA VAL A 287 9.90 19.26 11.41
C VAL A 287 10.75 19.54 12.64
N ARG A 288 12.08 19.45 12.49
CA ARG A 288 13.06 19.60 13.58
C ARG A 288 14.18 20.55 13.20
N LYS A 289 14.75 21.24 14.17
CA LYS A 289 15.96 22.03 13.94
C LYS A 289 17.14 21.10 13.65
N LYS A 290 17.79 21.32 12.50
CA LYS A 290 18.99 20.60 12.06
C LYS A 290 20.07 21.60 11.63
N PRO A 291 21.37 21.27 11.76
CA PRO A 291 22.42 21.98 11.05
C PRO A 291 22.32 21.65 9.56
N VAL A 292 22.30 22.67 8.73
CA VAL A 292 22.29 22.54 7.26
C VAL A 292 23.34 23.44 6.66
N VAL A 293 23.88 23.05 5.51
CA VAL A 293 24.73 23.90 4.70
C VAL A 293 23.83 24.85 3.90
N VAL A 294 24.09 26.13 4.00
CA VAL A 294 23.46 27.16 3.20
C VAL A 294 24.53 27.74 2.27
N GLU A 295 24.35 27.48 0.98
CA GLU A 295 25.21 28.00 -0.07
C GLU A 295 25.05 29.53 -0.19
N GLY A 296 26.16 30.26 -0.27
CA GLY A 296 26.13 31.69 -0.39
C GLY A 296 27.24 32.24 -1.29
N PRO A 297 27.10 33.48 -1.80
CA PRO A 297 28.08 34.09 -2.72
C PRO A 297 29.47 34.32 -2.07
N GLN A 298 29.58 34.26 -0.75
CA GLN A 298 30.82 34.38 0.01
C GLN A 298 31.34 33.06 0.56
N GLY A 299 30.76 31.92 0.09
CA GLY A 299 31.04 30.59 0.57
C GLY A 299 29.87 29.99 1.40
N ASP A 300 29.97 28.70 1.68
CA ASP A 300 28.97 27.96 2.41
C ASP A 300 29.04 28.27 3.92
N VAL A 301 27.87 28.34 4.54
CA VAL A 301 27.75 28.52 6.00
C VAL A 301 26.87 27.44 6.60
N ILE A 302 27.18 27.02 7.84
CA ILE A 302 26.32 26.15 8.61
C ILE A 302 25.28 26.99 9.33
N ALA A 303 23.98 26.68 9.05
CA ALA A 303 22.88 27.35 9.73
C ALA A 303 21.98 26.32 10.43
N ILE A 304 21.28 26.73 11.49
CA ILE A 304 20.26 25.93 12.14
C ILE A 304 18.92 26.22 11.45
N ARG A 305 18.33 25.23 10.82
CA ARG A 305 17.09 25.33 10.05
C ARG A 305 16.03 24.34 10.52
N PRO A 306 14.74 24.68 10.45
CA PRO A 306 13.66 23.71 10.62
C PRO A 306 13.58 22.83 9.36
N VAL A 307 13.89 21.56 9.51
CA VAL A 307 13.94 20.60 8.41
C VAL A 307 12.98 19.45 8.70
N GLY A 308 12.24 19.06 7.69
CA GLY A 308 11.32 17.92 7.73
C GLY A 308 11.42 17.07 6.48
N VAL A 309 10.82 15.89 6.53
CA VAL A 309 10.74 14.97 5.39
C VAL A 309 9.31 14.92 4.87
N LEU A 310 9.19 15.01 3.55
CA LEU A 310 7.96 14.72 2.83
C LEU A 310 8.16 13.42 2.06
N ALA A 311 7.31 12.43 2.31
CA ALA A 311 7.41 11.11 1.72
C ALA A 311 6.13 10.78 0.93
N GLN A 312 6.26 10.46 -0.35
CA GLN A 312 5.15 10.08 -1.21
C GLN A 312 5.17 8.58 -1.49
N SER A 313 4.09 7.88 -1.15
CA SER A 313 3.80 6.58 -1.73
C SER A 313 2.94 6.78 -2.97
N PHE A 314 3.28 6.08 -4.06
CA PHE A 314 2.56 6.15 -5.32
C PHE A 314 2.44 4.78 -5.97
N ASP A 315 1.43 4.64 -6.84
CA ASP A 315 1.21 3.44 -7.63
C ASP A 315 2.06 3.50 -8.90
N HIS A 316 3.08 2.62 -9.00
CA HIS A 316 4.01 2.60 -10.14
C HIS A 316 3.34 2.24 -11.46
N ARG A 317 2.12 1.73 -11.43
CA ARG A 317 1.31 1.50 -12.65
C ARG A 317 0.78 2.81 -13.23
N ALA A 318 0.62 3.85 -12.39
CA ALA A 318 0.10 5.15 -12.79
C ALA A 318 1.18 6.06 -13.38
N PHE A 319 2.37 6.06 -12.82
CA PHE A 319 3.51 6.85 -13.28
C PHE A 319 4.83 6.35 -12.70
N ASP A 320 5.93 6.73 -13.33
CA ASP A 320 7.28 6.31 -12.97
C ASP A 320 7.90 7.15 -11.86
N GLY A 321 8.98 6.61 -11.26
CA GLY A 321 9.75 7.29 -10.22
C GLY A 321 10.30 8.66 -10.62
N ALA A 322 10.64 8.88 -11.90
CA ALA A 322 11.09 10.18 -12.40
C ALA A 322 9.99 11.25 -12.31
N TYR A 323 8.74 10.89 -12.59
CA TYR A 323 7.59 11.79 -12.48
C TYR A 323 7.31 12.16 -11.01
N SER A 324 7.32 11.15 -10.13
CA SER A 324 7.18 11.35 -8.68
C SER A 324 8.31 12.22 -8.10
N ALA A 325 9.57 11.98 -8.50
CA ALA A 325 10.72 12.77 -8.06
C ALA A 325 10.63 14.24 -8.55
N ALA A 326 10.14 14.47 -9.76
CA ALA A 326 9.91 15.82 -10.30
C ALA A 326 8.81 16.56 -9.53
N PHE A 327 7.71 15.88 -9.19
CA PHE A 327 6.65 16.41 -8.33
C PHE A 327 7.19 16.79 -6.94
N LEU A 328 7.93 15.89 -6.27
CA LEU A 328 8.53 16.17 -4.97
C LEU A 328 9.55 17.30 -5.02
N ARG A 329 10.34 17.41 -6.08
CA ARG A 329 11.25 18.53 -6.32
C ARG A 329 10.50 19.85 -6.43
N LYS A 330 9.40 19.90 -7.19
CA LYS A 330 8.55 21.09 -7.29
C LYS A 330 7.96 21.48 -5.95
N LEU A 331 7.44 20.51 -5.21
CA LEU A 331 6.90 20.73 -3.87
C LEU A 331 7.95 21.31 -2.91
N ARG A 332 9.17 20.73 -2.90
CA ARG A 332 10.30 21.24 -2.14
C ARG A 332 10.64 22.67 -2.53
N GLN A 333 10.82 22.96 -3.83
CA GLN A 333 11.14 24.30 -4.33
C GLN A 333 10.10 25.33 -3.92
N THR A 334 8.80 24.99 -4.03
CA THR A 334 7.72 25.88 -3.60
C THR A 334 7.81 26.21 -2.11
N LEU A 335 8.04 25.21 -1.25
CA LEU A 335 8.14 25.40 0.19
C LEU A 335 9.36 26.22 0.60
N GLU A 336 10.50 26.04 -0.07
CA GLU A 336 11.78 26.67 0.24
C GLU A 336 11.94 28.09 -0.33
N SER A 337 11.24 28.44 -1.44
CA SER A 337 11.50 29.70 -2.13
C SER A 337 10.37 30.75 -2.05
N ARG A 338 9.12 30.33 -1.75
CA ARG A 338 7.96 31.22 -1.79
C ARG A 338 7.95 32.26 -0.66
N ASP A 339 7.43 33.45 -0.96
CA ASP A 339 7.09 34.46 0.06
C ASP A 339 5.75 34.10 0.74
N TRP A 340 5.84 33.26 1.77
CA TRP A 340 4.68 32.84 2.54
C TRP A 340 4.08 33.93 3.41
N ILE A 341 4.84 35.01 3.71
CA ILE A 341 4.32 36.17 4.46
C ILE A 341 3.31 36.93 3.61
N ALA A 342 3.59 37.08 2.32
CA ALA A 342 2.67 37.72 1.40
C ALA A 342 1.34 36.97 1.25
N GLU A 343 1.35 35.65 1.30
CA GLU A 343 0.15 34.80 1.20
C GLU A 343 -0.73 34.78 2.47
N LEU A 344 -0.27 35.31 3.58
CA LEU A 344 -1.03 35.41 4.84
C LEU A 344 -1.72 36.77 5.05
N LYS A 345 -1.47 37.72 4.15
CA LYS A 345 -2.12 39.04 4.16
C LYS A 345 -3.47 38.98 3.51
#